data_4b4c484a766a5cfde59397a1d1cfae9f
#
_entry.id   4b4c484a766a5cfde59397a1d1cfae9f
#
_cell.length_a   1.000
_cell.length_b   1.000
_cell.length_c   1.000
_cell.angle_alpha   90.00
_cell.angle_beta   90.00
_cell.angle_gamma   90.00
#
_symmetry.space_group_name_H-M   'P 1'
#
loop_
_entity.id
_entity.type
_entity.pdbx_description
1 polymer ?
#
loop_
_entity_poly.entity_id
_entity_poly.type
_entity_poly.pdbx_seq_one_letter_code
_entity_poly.pdbx_strand_id
1 'polypeptide(L)'
;MKLQKTISQKLILITLSLCLLSSCRAALAPEYDKAIVQNLTETTSKTLQFLASVSIGTNAETFSSRENKYNELIGEFEMLKLLSRARPLPKNNVTQKLNKILASKNGPTNTHDYPSAFAFNRIVQ
;
A
#
# COMPACT_ATOMS: atom_id res chain seq x y z
N MET A 1 -48.04 -16.13 30.86
CA MET A 1 -47.77 -15.07 29.88
C MET A 1 -46.46 -14.29 30.13
N LYS A 2 -46.00 -14.00 31.37
CA LYS A 2 -44.76 -13.24 31.62
C LYS A 2 -43.48 -13.99 31.22
N LEU A 3 -43.40 -15.30 31.47
CA LEU A 3 -42.23 -16.13 31.21
C LEU A 3 -41.91 -16.21 29.70
N GLN A 4 -42.92 -16.33 28.85
CA GLN A 4 -42.78 -16.43 27.40
C GLN A 4 -42.23 -15.12 26.78
N LYS A 5 -42.64 -13.98 27.34
CA LYS A 5 -42.18 -12.64 26.92
C LYS A 5 -40.69 -12.43 27.24
N THR A 6 -40.23 -12.93 28.38
CA THR A 6 -38.84 -12.82 28.80
C THR A 6 -37.91 -13.70 27.97
N ILE A 7 -38.37 -14.91 27.58
CA ILE A 7 -37.60 -15.81 26.70
C ILE A 7 -37.45 -15.19 25.30
N SER A 8 -38.56 -14.63 24.76
CA SER A 8 -38.53 -13.96 23.46
C SER A 8 -37.58 -12.75 23.43
N GLN A 9 -37.56 -11.94 24.48
CA GLN A 9 -36.64 -10.79 24.56
C GLN A 9 -35.16 -11.22 24.64
N LYS A 10 -34.84 -12.27 25.39
CA LYS A 10 -33.47 -12.80 25.44
C LYS A 10 -33.02 -13.37 24.09
N LEU A 11 -33.91 -14.06 23.38
CA LEU A 11 -33.63 -14.60 22.07
C LEU A 11 -33.33 -13.50 21.05
N ILE A 12 -34.11 -12.42 21.05
CA ILE A 12 -33.91 -11.24 20.18
C ILE A 12 -32.56 -10.58 20.48
N LEU A 13 -32.19 -10.43 21.75
CA LEU A 13 -30.88 -9.85 22.14
C LEU A 13 -29.71 -10.71 21.68
N ILE A 14 -29.82 -12.05 21.80
CA ILE A 14 -28.79 -12.97 21.34
C ILE A 14 -28.65 -12.90 19.82
N THR A 15 -29.77 -12.90 19.07
CA THR A 15 -29.74 -12.82 17.61
C THR A 15 -29.16 -11.48 17.14
N LEU A 16 -29.51 -10.38 17.79
CA LEU A 16 -28.96 -9.05 17.48
C LEU A 16 -27.47 -8.99 17.75
N SER A 17 -27.00 -9.59 18.87
CA SER A 17 -25.57 -9.71 19.19
C SER A 17 -24.81 -10.54 18.17
N LEU A 18 -25.39 -11.66 17.69
CA LEU A 18 -24.78 -12.49 16.66
C LEU A 18 -24.67 -11.76 15.31
N CYS A 19 -25.65 -10.95 14.95
CA CYS A 19 -25.62 -10.11 13.73
C CYS A 19 -24.54 -9.03 13.80
N LEU A 20 -24.23 -8.49 14.97
CA LEU A 20 -23.15 -7.50 15.15
C LEU A 20 -21.76 -8.13 15.04
N LEU A 21 -21.62 -9.41 15.34
CA LEU A 21 -20.35 -10.15 15.22
C LEU A 21 -20.05 -10.59 13.76
N SER A 22 -21.04 -10.61 12.87
CA SER A 22 -20.84 -10.83 11.44
C SER A 22 -20.34 -9.56 10.73
N SER A 23 -19.37 -8.88 11.34
CA SER A 23 -18.74 -7.69 10.78
C SER A 23 -18.16 -7.98 9.40
N CYS A 24 -18.64 -7.29 8.38
CA CYS A 24 -18.12 -7.37 7.02
C CYS A 24 -16.61 -7.13 7.04
N ARG A 25 -15.81 -8.11 6.63
CA ARG A 25 -14.38 -7.93 6.36
C ARG A 25 -14.24 -7.04 5.13
N ALA A 26 -14.10 -5.74 5.34
CA ALA A 26 -13.73 -4.84 4.26
C ALA A 26 -12.23 -5.01 4.00
N ALA A 27 -11.87 -5.61 2.88
CA ALA A 27 -10.48 -5.64 2.42
C ALA A 27 -10.07 -4.21 2.02
N LEU A 28 -9.32 -3.53 2.88
CA LEU A 28 -8.84 -2.15 2.65
C LEU A 28 -7.54 -2.12 1.86
N ALA A 29 -6.79 -3.22 1.89
CA ALA A 29 -5.51 -3.37 1.20
C ALA A 29 -5.60 -4.52 0.19
N PRO A 30 -4.80 -4.48 -0.87
CA PRO A 30 -4.64 -5.61 -1.77
C PRO A 30 -4.06 -6.82 -1.02
N GLU A 31 -4.28 -8.01 -1.56
CA GLU A 31 -3.66 -9.21 -1.04
C GLU A 31 -2.13 -9.08 -0.99
N TYR A 32 -1.52 -9.77 -0.03
CA TYR A 32 -0.07 -9.80 0.12
C TYR A 32 0.58 -10.37 -1.15
N ASP A 33 1.51 -9.58 -1.71
CA ASP A 33 2.30 -9.99 -2.87
C ASP A 33 3.76 -10.18 -2.45
N LYS A 34 4.17 -11.45 -2.36
CA LYS A 34 5.51 -11.83 -1.95
C LYS A 34 6.58 -11.27 -2.89
N ALA A 35 6.32 -11.23 -4.18
CA ALA A 35 7.29 -10.77 -5.16
C ALA A 35 7.56 -9.27 -4.99
N ILE A 36 6.53 -8.46 -4.80
CA ILE A 36 6.69 -7.01 -4.54
C ILE A 36 7.48 -6.79 -3.25
N VAL A 37 7.18 -7.54 -2.18
CA VAL A 37 7.88 -7.38 -0.89
C VAL A 37 9.36 -7.80 -1.00
N GLN A 38 9.68 -8.88 -1.70
CA GLN A 38 11.06 -9.29 -1.93
C GLN A 38 11.82 -8.25 -2.75
N ASN A 39 11.28 -7.83 -3.90
CA ASN A 39 11.91 -6.83 -4.74
C ASN A 39 12.10 -5.49 -3.98
N LEU A 40 11.12 -5.06 -3.19
CA LEU A 40 11.25 -3.86 -2.36
C LEU A 40 12.38 -4.01 -1.33
N THR A 41 12.50 -5.17 -0.69
CA THR A 41 13.56 -5.44 0.29
C THR A 41 14.94 -5.39 -0.37
N GLU A 42 15.10 -6.01 -1.53
CA GLU A 42 16.35 -6.00 -2.30
C GLU A 42 16.72 -4.59 -2.77
N THR A 43 15.77 -3.88 -3.39
CA THR A 43 15.98 -2.49 -3.84
C THR A 43 16.32 -1.57 -2.68
N THR A 44 15.64 -1.72 -1.54
CA THR A 44 15.94 -0.95 -0.32
C THR A 44 17.36 -1.22 0.17
N SER A 45 17.77 -2.50 0.24
CA SER A 45 19.12 -2.88 0.66
C SER A 45 20.17 -2.26 -0.25
N LYS A 46 20.02 -2.36 -1.58
CA LYS A 46 20.91 -1.74 -2.56
C LYS A 46 20.97 -0.21 -2.41
N THR A 47 19.80 0.41 -2.18
CA THR A 47 19.72 1.86 -1.97
C THR A 47 20.49 2.29 -0.73
N LEU A 48 20.32 1.57 0.40
CA LEU A 48 21.05 1.87 1.63
C LEU A 48 22.57 1.67 1.47
N GLN A 49 23.01 0.62 0.77
CA GLN A 49 24.41 0.41 0.45
C GLN A 49 24.99 1.54 -0.41
N PHE A 50 24.21 1.97 -1.42
CA PHE A 50 24.61 3.09 -2.25
C PHE A 50 24.69 4.39 -1.44
N LEU A 51 23.72 4.71 -0.61
CA LEU A 51 23.75 5.88 0.27
C LEU A 51 24.92 5.84 1.25
N ALA A 52 25.23 4.67 1.80
CA ALA A 52 26.40 4.50 2.65
C ALA A 52 27.72 4.79 1.89
N SER A 53 27.81 4.36 0.64
CA SER A 53 29.00 4.60 -0.19
C SER A 53 29.26 6.08 -0.52
N VAL A 54 28.19 6.90 -0.50
CA VAL A 54 28.25 8.34 -0.79
C VAL A 54 28.12 9.22 0.45
N SER A 55 28.06 8.62 1.65
CA SER A 55 27.80 9.33 2.92
C SER A 55 28.87 10.37 3.28
N ILE A 56 30.11 10.19 2.80
CA ILE A 56 31.22 11.12 3.04
C ILE A 56 31.16 12.34 2.10
N GLY A 57 30.24 12.34 1.18
CA GLY A 57 30.08 13.35 0.14
C GLY A 57 30.56 12.88 -1.23
N THR A 58 30.17 13.62 -2.25
CA THR A 58 30.49 13.33 -3.65
C THR A 58 30.81 14.62 -4.40
N ASN A 59 31.56 14.52 -5.49
CA ASN A 59 31.83 15.62 -6.41
C ASN A 59 31.40 15.26 -7.84
N ALA A 60 31.33 16.28 -8.71
CA ALA A 60 30.92 16.10 -10.11
C ALA A 60 31.88 15.18 -10.88
N GLU A 61 33.18 15.24 -10.60
CA GLU A 61 34.22 14.47 -11.30
C GLU A 61 34.07 12.96 -11.10
N THR A 62 33.53 12.54 -9.95
CA THR A 62 33.30 11.13 -9.61
C THR A 62 31.87 10.67 -9.95
N PHE A 63 31.04 11.50 -10.61
CA PHE A 63 29.67 11.13 -10.97
C PHE A 63 29.62 9.92 -11.90
N SER A 64 30.46 9.89 -12.93
CA SER A 64 30.48 8.80 -13.93
C SER A 64 30.71 7.41 -13.32
N SER A 65 31.44 7.34 -12.21
CA SER A 65 31.66 6.07 -11.50
C SER A 65 30.40 5.56 -10.76
N ARG A 66 29.40 6.40 -10.55
CA ARG A 66 28.17 6.10 -9.85
C ARG A 66 26.92 6.11 -10.73
N GLU A 67 27.02 6.64 -11.95
CA GLU A 67 25.92 6.79 -12.87
C GLU A 67 25.15 5.48 -13.10
N ASN A 68 25.88 4.40 -13.35
CA ASN A 68 25.27 3.08 -13.53
C ASN A 68 24.46 2.64 -12.31
N LYS A 69 24.92 2.97 -11.11
CA LYS A 69 24.22 2.61 -9.87
C LYS A 69 22.95 3.42 -9.68
N TYR A 70 22.97 4.70 -10.02
CA TYR A 70 21.74 5.53 -10.06
C TYR A 70 20.72 4.95 -11.05
N ASN A 71 21.15 4.64 -12.27
CA ASN A 71 20.29 4.09 -13.30
C ASN A 71 19.70 2.73 -12.91
N GLU A 72 20.48 1.86 -12.27
CA GLU A 72 20.00 0.58 -11.72
C GLU A 72 18.89 0.80 -10.70
N LEU A 73 19.11 1.66 -9.70
CA LEU A 73 18.13 1.94 -8.65
C LEU A 73 16.85 2.58 -9.19
N ILE A 74 16.98 3.54 -10.12
CA ILE A 74 15.82 4.15 -10.80
C ILE A 74 15.01 3.07 -11.51
N GLY A 75 15.67 2.18 -12.27
CA GLY A 75 15.02 1.08 -12.98
C GLY A 75 14.28 0.11 -12.05
N GLU A 76 14.86 -0.22 -10.90
CA GLU A 76 14.23 -1.09 -9.91
C GLU A 76 12.98 -0.43 -9.28
N PHE A 77 13.02 0.87 -8.95
CA PHE A 77 11.85 1.59 -8.44
C PHE A 77 10.77 1.75 -9.51
N GLU A 78 11.13 1.97 -10.78
CA GLU A 78 10.18 1.97 -11.89
C GLU A 78 9.48 0.62 -12.03
N MET A 79 10.21 -0.49 -11.94
CA MET A 79 9.63 -1.83 -11.94
C MET A 79 8.68 -2.03 -10.77
N LEU A 80 9.05 -1.64 -9.56
CA LEU A 80 8.17 -1.71 -8.38
C LEU A 80 6.89 -0.89 -8.57
N LYS A 81 6.98 0.29 -9.19
CA LYS A 81 5.84 1.13 -9.56
C LYS A 81 4.89 0.38 -10.50
N LEU A 82 5.43 -0.23 -11.56
CA LEU A 82 4.64 -1.00 -12.53
C LEU A 82 3.96 -2.20 -11.89
N LEU A 83 4.69 -2.99 -11.09
CA LEU A 83 4.14 -4.12 -10.35
C LEU A 83 3.03 -3.70 -9.38
N SER A 84 3.23 -2.58 -8.70
CA SER A 84 2.23 -2.03 -7.79
C SER A 84 0.96 -1.60 -8.52
N ARG A 85 1.07 -1.01 -9.71
CA ARG A 85 -0.06 -0.63 -10.56
C ARG A 85 -0.80 -1.81 -11.16
N ALA A 86 -0.10 -2.89 -11.46
CA ALA A 86 -0.68 -4.09 -12.04
C ALA A 86 -1.58 -4.86 -11.06
N ARG A 87 -1.53 -4.55 -9.76
CA ARG A 87 -2.35 -5.25 -8.75
C ARG A 87 -3.82 -4.88 -8.87
N PRO A 88 -4.74 -5.87 -8.72
CA PRO A 88 -6.17 -5.58 -8.74
C PRO A 88 -6.59 -4.75 -7.52
N LEU A 89 -7.29 -3.65 -7.75
CA LEU A 89 -7.84 -2.82 -6.68
C LEU A 89 -9.03 -3.51 -6.02
N PRO A 90 -9.12 -3.55 -4.67
CA PRO A 90 -10.30 -4.02 -3.98
C PRO A 90 -11.53 -3.16 -4.38
N LYS A 91 -12.54 -3.79 -4.98
CA LYS A 91 -13.76 -3.12 -5.44
C LYS A 91 -14.74 -2.99 -4.28
N ASN A 92 -14.51 -2.06 -3.36
CA ASN A 92 -15.45 -1.77 -2.28
C ASN A 92 -15.64 -0.25 -2.08
N ASN A 93 -16.78 0.13 -1.48
CA ASN A 93 -17.15 1.53 -1.27
C ASN A 93 -16.16 2.29 -0.36
N VAL A 94 -15.47 1.59 0.53
CA VAL A 94 -14.50 2.19 1.47
C VAL A 94 -13.24 2.58 0.72
N THR A 95 -12.71 1.71 -0.14
CA THR A 95 -11.56 1.99 -0.99
C THR A 95 -11.83 3.17 -1.93
N GLN A 96 -13.04 3.24 -2.51
CA GLN A 96 -13.42 4.37 -3.37
C GLN A 96 -13.45 5.70 -2.61
N LYS A 97 -13.99 5.73 -1.38
CA LYS A 97 -14.00 6.92 -0.53
C LYS A 97 -12.58 7.34 -0.12
N LEU A 98 -11.74 6.37 0.25
CA LEU A 98 -10.36 6.61 0.61
C LEU A 98 -9.57 7.21 -0.55
N ASN A 99 -9.71 6.66 -1.74
CA ASN A 99 -9.04 7.17 -2.95
C ASN A 99 -9.48 8.60 -3.28
N LYS A 100 -10.78 8.95 -3.11
CA LYS A 100 -11.25 10.33 -3.27
C LYS A 100 -10.59 11.30 -2.27
N ILE A 101 -10.45 10.90 -1.02
CA ILE A 101 -9.80 11.72 0.01
C ILE A 101 -8.31 11.91 -0.30
N LEU A 102 -7.62 10.85 -0.71
CA LEU A 102 -6.21 10.92 -1.07
C LEU A 102 -5.97 11.80 -2.31
N ALA A 103 -6.80 11.67 -3.33
CA ALA A 103 -6.74 12.50 -4.54
C ALA A 103 -6.96 14.00 -4.23
N SER A 104 -7.82 14.33 -3.26
CA SER A 104 -8.10 15.73 -2.87
C SER A 104 -6.95 16.42 -2.13
N LYS A 105 -5.98 15.67 -1.60
CA LYS A 105 -4.84 16.19 -0.80
C LYS A 105 -3.48 16.06 -1.49
N ASN A 106 -3.40 16.27 -2.80
CA ASN A 106 -2.19 16.05 -3.60
C ASN A 106 -1.70 14.59 -3.59
N GLY A 107 -2.62 13.67 -3.35
CA GLY A 107 -2.40 12.25 -3.50
C GLY A 107 -2.28 11.83 -4.98
N PRO A 108 -2.31 10.52 -5.28
CA PRO A 108 -2.20 10.01 -6.64
C PRO A 108 -3.25 10.65 -7.54
N THR A 109 -2.81 11.27 -8.62
CA THR A 109 -3.66 11.94 -9.61
C THR A 109 -4.61 10.98 -10.33
N ASN A 110 -4.30 9.70 -10.31
CA ASN A 110 -5.15 8.63 -10.81
C ASN A 110 -5.83 7.93 -9.64
N THR A 111 -7.15 8.01 -9.60
CA THR A 111 -8.00 7.32 -8.59
C THR A 111 -7.88 5.79 -8.62
N HIS A 112 -7.10 5.24 -9.53
CA HIS A 112 -6.82 3.82 -9.71
C HIS A 112 -5.44 3.37 -9.19
N ASP A 113 -4.56 4.31 -8.80
CA ASP A 113 -3.24 3.95 -8.32
C ASP A 113 -3.25 3.63 -6.83
N TYR A 114 -2.52 2.57 -6.44
CA TYR A 114 -2.25 2.30 -5.03
C TYR A 114 -1.33 3.37 -4.43
N PRO A 115 -1.44 3.65 -3.12
CA PRO A 115 -0.49 4.51 -2.42
C PRO A 115 0.96 4.11 -2.61
N SER A 116 1.25 2.80 -2.73
CA SER A 116 2.59 2.28 -3.04
C SER A 116 3.09 2.70 -4.42
N ALA A 117 2.24 2.62 -5.45
CA ALA A 117 2.60 3.05 -6.80
C ALA A 117 2.90 4.55 -6.85
N PHE A 118 2.12 5.36 -6.11
CA PHE A 118 2.37 6.79 -5.95
C PHE A 118 3.71 7.06 -5.24
N ALA A 119 4.01 6.33 -4.16
CA ALA A 119 5.26 6.48 -3.44
C ALA A 119 6.47 6.18 -4.35
N PHE A 120 6.44 5.08 -5.09
CA PHE A 120 7.52 4.74 -6.04
C PHE A 120 7.68 5.79 -7.15
N ASN A 121 6.57 6.33 -7.66
CA ASN A 121 6.63 7.41 -8.66
C ASN A 121 7.32 8.68 -8.11
N ARG A 122 7.18 8.97 -6.81
CA ARG A 122 7.86 10.13 -6.18
C ARG A 122 9.35 9.91 -5.96
N ILE A 123 9.81 8.66 -5.87
CA ILE A 123 11.23 8.34 -5.70
C ILE A 123 12.00 8.52 -7.02
N VAL A 124 11.34 8.27 -8.17
CA VAL A 124 11.99 8.31 -9.49
C VAL A 124 11.83 9.66 -10.22
N GLN A 125 11.18 10.64 -9.62
CA GLN A 125 11.08 12.02 -10.11
C GLN A 125 12.21 12.89 -9.56
#